data_4c4003acf7ff44cf5038a58da288a2c0
#
_entry.id   4c4003acf7ff44cf5038a58da288a2c0
#
_cell.length_a   1.000
_cell.length_b   1.000
_cell.length_c   1.000
_cell.angle_alpha   90.00
_cell.angle_beta   90.00
_cell.angle_gamma   90.00
#
_symmetry.space_group_name_H-M   'P 1'
#
loop_
_entity.id
_entity.type
_entity.pdbx_description
1 polymer ?
#
loop_
_entity_poly.entity_id
_entity_poly.type
_entity_poly.pdbx_seq_one_letter_code
_entity_poly.pdbx_strand_id
1 'polypeptide(L)'
;MEIHRELDRLSSRRKIDDYYPDEGPHRRGLYVKHCEFFTLGSEHKERCLLGGNRSGKTIAGSYEVTLHLTGEYPAWWNGYRFDRPIRALAAGDTAKTSRDIIQQKLLGNPGDHGTGMIPGDLILKTSPKSGIPDGVEMIHVKHVSGGTSICQINSYDQGREAFQGTEQDVVWLDEEPPMEVYVEGLMRTMTTNGLVINTLTPLRGLTPFVMAFLPDYQPQ
;
A
#
# COMPACT_ATOMS: atom_id res chain seq x y z
N MET A 1 22.03 27.89 9.99
CA MET A 1 21.04 27.21 10.88
C MET A 1 19.65 27.08 10.26
N GLU A 2 19.14 28.11 9.59
CA GLU A 2 17.80 28.07 8.95
C GLU A 2 17.73 27.11 7.75
N ILE A 3 18.75 27.12 6.89
CA ILE A 3 18.86 26.21 5.75
C ILE A 3 18.91 24.74 6.19
N HIS A 4 19.64 24.42 7.27
CA HIS A 4 19.70 23.05 7.80
C HIS A 4 18.34 22.59 8.33
N ARG A 5 17.62 23.44 9.05
CA ARG A 5 16.28 23.12 9.54
C ARG A 5 15.28 22.91 8.40
N GLU A 6 15.41 23.69 7.33
CA GLU A 6 14.51 23.52 6.16
C GLU A 6 14.86 22.25 5.38
N LEU A 7 16.14 21.91 5.22
CA LEU A 7 16.57 20.64 4.63
C LEU A 7 16.09 19.44 5.46
N ASP A 8 16.24 19.49 6.78
CA ASP A 8 15.75 18.45 7.69
C ASP A 8 14.22 18.30 7.61
N ARG A 9 13.49 19.43 7.50
CA ARG A 9 12.05 19.43 7.33
C ARG A 9 11.62 18.86 5.99
N LEU A 10 12.31 19.19 4.90
CA LEU A 10 12.03 18.63 3.56
C LEU A 10 12.36 17.14 3.50
N SER A 11 13.49 16.74 4.07
CA SER A 11 13.90 15.33 4.19
C SER A 11 12.88 14.51 5.00
N SER A 12 12.38 15.04 6.13
CA SER A 12 11.37 14.36 6.95
C SER A 12 10.02 14.15 6.23
N ARG A 13 9.78 14.88 5.12
CA ARG A 13 8.56 14.76 4.30
C ARG A 13 8.73 13.88 3.06
N ARG A 14 9.86 13.21 2.94
CA ARG A 14 10.14 12.23 1.86
C ARG A 14 10.62 10.90 2.45
N LYS A 15 9.89 10.40 3.43
CA LYS A 15 10.20 9.16 4.14
C LYS A 15 10.41 7.95 3.24
N ILE A 16 9.80 7.94 2.06
CA ILE A 16 9.96 6.86 1.07
C ILE A 16 11.44 6.69 0.67
N ASP A 17 12.21 7.78 0.64
CA ASP A 17 13.61 7.77 0.23
C ASP A 17 14.52 7.07 1.26
N ASP A 18 14.06 6.91 2.52
CA ASP A 18 14.78 6.19 3.58
C ASP A 18 14.69 4.66 3.41
N TYR A 19 13.78 4.16 2.59
CA TYR A 19 13.54 2.73 2.45
C TYR A 19 14.18 2.13 1.20
N TYR A 20 14.79 0.99 1.40
CA TYR A 20 15.43 0.19 0.35
C TYR A 20 16.59 0.87 -0.40
N PRO A 21 17.42 1.71 0.25
CA PRO A 21 18.65 2.21 -0.35
C PRO A 21 19.67 1.07 -0.53
N ASP A 22 20.82 1.38 -1.14
CA ASP A 22 21.95 0.44 -1.23
C ASP A 22 22.63 0.23 0.12
N GLU A 23 22.72 1.29 0.92
CA GLU A 23 23.38 1.30 2.22
C GLU A 23 22.45 1.85 3.31
N GLY A 24 22.84 1.71 4.59
CA GLY A 24 22.10 2.24 5.73
C GLY A 24 21.20 1.22 6.42
N PRO A 25 20.39 1.67 7.41
CA PRO A 25 19.60 0.80 8.29
C PRO A 25 18.46 0.08 7.57
N HIS A 26 17.96 0.65 6.48
CA HIS A 26 16.85 0.08 5.68
C HIS A 26 17.33 -0.38 4.29
N ARG A 27 18.64 -0.74 4.15
CA ARG A 27 19.20 -1.18 2.88
C ARG A 27 18.52 -2.43 2.32
N ARG A 28 18.40 -2.53 1.00
CA ARG A 28 17.74 -3.64 0.28
C ARG A 28 18.24 -5.02 0.70
N GLY A 29 19.52 -5.17 0.97
CA GLY A 29 20.11 -6.45 1.38
C GLY A 29 19.55 -7.03 2.68
N LEU A 30 18.88 -6.22 3.53
CA LEU A 30 18.18 -6.71 4.72
C LEU A 30 16.75 -7.15 4.44
N TYR A 31 16.19 -6.77 3.31
CA TYR A 31 14.78 -6.97 2.96
C TYR A 31 14.63 -7.72 1.62
N VAL A 32 15.44 -8.76 1.43
CA VAL A 32 15.49 -9.54 0.17
C VAL A 32 14.09 -10.04 -0.22
N LYS A 33 13.30 -10.53 0.75
CA LYS A 33 11.93 -11.01 0.49
C LYS A 33 10.95 -9.92 0.06
N HIS A 34 11.13 -8.69 0.54
CA HIS A 34 10.36 -7.55 0.05
C HIS A 34 10.73 -7.23 -1.41
N CYS A 35 12.03 -7.20 -1.72
CA CYS A 35 12.50 -6.94 -3.08
C CYS A 35 12.06 -8.03 -4.07
N GLU A 36 12.09 -9.31 -3.67
CA GLU A 36 11.53 -10.42 -4.44
C GLU A 36 10.03 -10.21 -4.69
N PHE A 37 9.27 -9.89 -3.63
CA PHE A 37 7.85 -9.61 -3.72
C PHE A 37 7.53 -8.47 -4.70
N PHE A 38 8.29 -7.38 -4.67
CA PHE A 38 8.14 -6.28 -5.61
C PHE A 38 8.42 -6.73 -7.06
N THR A 39 9.52 -7.45 -7.27
CA THR A 39 9.92 -7.93 -8.60
C THR A 39 8.87 -8.85 -9.22
N LEU A 40 8.27 -9.75 -8.41
CA LEU A 40 7.19 -10.62 -8.85
C LEU A 40 5.95 -9.86 -9.36
N GLY A 41 5.79 -8.58 -9.02
CA GLY A 41 4.73 -7.72 -9.55
C GLY A 41 4.77 -7.52 -11.05
N SER A 42 5.92 -7.70 -11.70
CA SER A 42 6.04 -7.65 -13.16
C SER A 42 5.36 -8.84 -13.86
N GLU A 43 5.28 -9.99 -13.19
CA GLU A 43 4.79 -11.25 -13.74
C GLU A 43 3.43 -11.68 -13.16
N HIS A 44 3.21 -11.38 -11.87
CA HIS A 44 2.04 -11.83 -11.11
C HIS A 44 1.18 -10.65 -10.68
N LYS A 45 -0.07 -10.63 -11.16
CA LYS A 45 -1.04 -9.59 -10.81
C LYS A 45 -1.56 -9.71 -9.39
N GLU A 46 -1.53 -10.90 -8.85
CA GLU A 46 -2.00 -11.24 -7.52
C GLU A 46 -0.84 -11.81 -6.71
N ARG A 47 -0.55 -11.22 -5.56
CA ARG A 47 0.59 -11.60 -4.73
C ARG A 47 0.26 -11.48 -3.25
N CYS A 48 0.92 -12.33 -2.45
CA CYS A 48 0.80 -12.31 -1.00
C CYS A 48 2.18 -12.32 -0.34
N LEU A 49 2.47 -11.29 0.47
CA LEU A 49 3.64 -11.25 1.34
C LEU A 49 3.29 -11.80 2.71
N LEU A 50 3.59 -13.08 2.91
CA LEU A 50 3.41 -13.78 4.18
C LEU A 50 4.63 -13.59 5.07
N GLY A 51 4.42 -13.30 6.34
CA GLY A 51 5.54 -13.20 7.28
C GLY A 51 5.09 -13.00 8.72
N GLY A 52 6.01 -13.19 9.66
CA GLY A 52 5.77 -12.98 11.08
C GLY A 52 5.46 -11.50 11.41
N ASN A 53 5.00 -11.27 12.65
CA ASN A 53 4.79 -9.91 13.15
C ASN A 53 6.11 -9.12 13.11
N ARG A 54 6.01 -7.82 12.83
CA ARG A 54 7.15 -6.86 12.74
C ARG A 54 8.18 -7.17 11.65
N SER A 55 7.85 -8.00 10.65
CA SER A 55 8.71 -8.24 9.48
C SER A 55 8.65 -7.14 8.42
N GLY A 56 7.88 -6.08 8.62
CA GLY A 56 7.81 -4.93 7.72
C GLY A 56 6.83 -5.08 6.55
N LYS A 57 5.94 -6.07 6.55
CA LYS A 57 4.96 -6.32 5.46
C LYS A 57 4.13 -5.09 5.10
N THR A 58 3.52 -4.45 6.08
CA THR A 58 2.73 -3.22 5.89
C THR A 58 3.59 -2.07 5.33
N ILE A 59 4.87 -2.01 5.70
CA ILE A 59 5.83 -1.07 5.09
C ILE A 59 6.03 -1.40 3.61
N ALA A 60 6.23 -2.67 3.28
CA ALA A 60 6.39 -3.09 1.88
C ALA A 60 5.14 -2.75 1.05
N GLY A 61 3.95 -3.08 1.55
CA GLY A 61 2.70 -2.73 0.88
C GLY A 61 2.53 -1.23 0.68
N SER A 62 2.75 -0.42 1.73
CA SER A 62 2.65 1.04 1.65
C SER A 62 3.70 1.64 0.71
N TYR A 63 4.92 1.09 0.67
CA TYR A 63 5.99 1.50 -0.24
C TYR A 63 5.59 1.27 -1.70
N GLU A 64 5.18 0.05 -2.05
CA GLU A 64 4.78 -0.31 -3.41
C GLU A 64 3.57 0.52 -3.88
N VAL A 65 2.53 0.63 -3.05
CA VAL A 65 1.35 1.46 -3.37
C VAL A 65 1.73 2.91 -3.60
N THR A 66 2.65 3.45 -2.80
CA THR A 66 3.13 4.83 -2.98
C THR A 66 3.87 5.00 -4.30
N LEU A 67 4.73 4.06 -4.68
CA LEU A 67 5.41 4.11 -5.99
C LEU A 67 4.40 4.13 -7.15
N HIS A 68 3.34 3.32 -7.06
CA HIS A 68 2.29 3.29 -8.08
C HIS A 68 1.45 4.57 -8.11
N LEU A 69 1.16 5.18 -6.95
CA LEU A 69 0.41 6.44 -6.86
C LEU A 69 1.19 7.63 -7.41
N THR A 70 2.50 7.67 -7.16
CA THR A 70 3.37 8.80 -7.53
C THR A 70 4.00 8.65 -8.92
N GLY A 71 4.27 7.40 -9.33
CA GLY A 71 5.09 7.08 -10.49
C GLY A 71 6.60 7.29 -10.26
N GLU A 72 7.03 7.63 -9.04
CA GLU A 72 8.42 7.84 -8.67
C GLU A 72 9.14 6.51 -8.37
N TYR A 73 9.32 5.68 -9.40
CA TYR A 73 10.00 4.40 -9.26
C TYR A 73 11.53 4.59 -9.20
N PRO A 74 12.21 4.07 -8.15
CA PRO A 74 13.67 4.13 -8.08
C PRO A 74 14.31 3.29 -9.20
N ALA A 75 15.57 3.59 -9.52
CA ALA A 75 16.30 2.95 -10.62
C ALA A 75 16.40 1.42 -10.48
N TRP A 76 16.45 0.91 -9.24
CA TRP A 76 16.54 -0.52 -8.95
C TRP A 76 15.19 -1.26 -9.03
N TRP A 77 14.05 -0.55 -9.20
CA TRP A 77 12.72 -1.15 -9.22
C TRP A 77 12.50 -2.01 -10.46
N ASN A 78 12.30 -3.30 -10.27
CA ASN A 78 12.05 -4.30 -11.31
C ASN A 78 10.61 -4.83 -11.32
N GLY A 79 9.74 -4.31 -10.43
CA GLY A 79 8.32 -4.66 -10.39
C GLY A 79 7.50 -3.98 -11.49
N TYR A 80 6.18 -4.15 -11.42
CA TYR A 80 5.27 -3.49 -12.35
C TYR A 80 5.38 -1.96 -12.24
N ARG A 81 5.15 -1.25 -13.35
CA ARG A 81 5.15 0.21 -13.39
C ARG A 81 3.89 0.70 -14.09
N PHE A 82 3.24 1.67 -13.50
CA PHE A 82 2.21 2.46 -14.18
C PHE A 82 2.86 3.74 -14.72
N ASP A 83 2.56 4.07 -15.97
CA ASP A 83 3.03 5.29 -16.66
C ASP A 83 1.98 6.42 -16.63
N ARG A 84 0.89 6.21 -15.93
CA ARG A 84 -0.27 7.10 -15.80
C ARG A 84 -0.76 7.17 -14.35
N PRO A 85 -1.54 8.21 -14.01
CA PRO A 85 -2.26 8.24 -12.72
C PRO A 85 -3.16 7.02 -12.56
N ILE A 86 -3.25 6.52 -11.33
CA ILE A 86 -3.99 5.31 -10.98
C ILE A 86 -5.08 5.56 -9.95
N ARG A 87 -5.97 4.59 -9.84
CA ARG A 87 -6.90 4.43 -8.73
C ARG A 87 -6.46 3.24 -7.88
N ALA A 88 -6.23 3.49 -6.61
CA ALA A 88 -5.86 2.47 -5.64
C ALA A 88 -6.88 2.39 -4.52
N LEU A 89 -7.07 1.19 -3.98
CA LEU A 89 -7.83 0.93 -2.77
C LEU A 89 -6.91 0.23 -1.77
N ALA A 90 -6.78 0.78 -0.57
CA ALA A 90 -6.05 0.17 0.54
C ALA A 90 -7.02 -0.15 1.67
N ALA A 91 -6.97 -1.36 2.22
CA ALA A 91 -7.89 -1.77 3.28
C ALA A 91 -7.23 -2.65 4.34
N GLY A 92 -7.73 -2.57 5.56
CA GLY A 92 -7.36 -3.38 6.71
C GLY A 92 -8.59 -3.84 7.49
N ASP A 93 -8.36 -4.46 8.65
CA ASP A 93 -9.38 -5.18 9.41
C ASP A 93 -10.57 -4.28 9.83
N THR A 94 -10.31 -3.20 10.57
CA THR A 94 -11.35 -2.27 11.04
C THR A 94 -11.06 -0.84 10.63
N ALA A 95 -12.08 0.02 10.66
CA ALA A 95 -11.91 1.44 10.34
C ALA A 95 -10.86 2.12 11.25
N LYS A 96 -10.79 1.73 12.53
CA LYS A 96 -9.78 2.23 13.46
C LYS A 96 -8.38 1.73 13.09
N THR A 97 -8.21 0.44 12.82
CA THR A 97 -6.90 -0.12 12.46
C THR A 97 -6.43 0.38 11.10
N SER A 98 -7.34 0.58 10.13
CA SER A 98 -7.01 1.18 8.83
C SER A 98 -6.49 2.61 8.99
N ARG A 99 -7.09 3.41 9.88
CA ARG A 99 -6.59 4.75 10.24
C ARG A 99 -5.22 4.67 10.92
N ASP A 100 -5.11 3.86 11.97
CA ASP A 100 -3.93 3.84 12.85
C ASP A 100 -2.72 3.14 12.19
N ILE A 101 -2.95 2.33 11.15
CA ILE A 101 -1.90 1.57 10.45
C ILE A 101 -1.75 2.05 9.01
N ILE A 102 -2.73 1.81 8.15
CA ILE A 102 -2.63 2.08 6.71
C ILE A 102 -2.49 3.58 6.44
N GLN A 103 -3.42 4.37 6.96
CA GLN A 103 -3.39 5.83 6.81
C GLN A 103 -2.09 6.41 7.37
N GLN A 104 -1.67 5.98 8.57
CA GLN A 104 -0.42 6.45 9.17
C GLN A 104 0.81 6.07 8.34
N LYS A 105 0.83 4.87 7.73
CA LYS A 105 1.93 4.48 6.84
C LYS A 105 1.96 5.31 5.57
N LEU A 106 0.81 5.57 4.98
CA LEU A 106 0.72 6.35 3.74
C LEU A 106 0.92 7.86 3.96
N LEU A 107 0.23 8.45 4.94
CA LEU A 107 0.17 9.90 5.14
C LEU A 107 1.08 10.42 6.27
N GLY A 108 1.41 9.58 7.25
CA GLY A 108 2.03 10.02 8.50
C GLY A 108 1.04 10.27 9.62
N ASN A 109 1.45 11.02 10.63
CA ASN A 109 0.63 11.27 11.81
C ASN A 109 -0.61 12.13 11.47
N PRO A 110 -1.75 11.91 12.17
CA PRO A 110 -2.88 12.80 12.11
C PRO A 110 -2.45 14.26 12.41
N GLY A 111 -2.90 15.19 11.56
CA GLY A 111 -2.51 16.61 11.67
C GLY A 111 -1.14 16.98 11.09
N ASP A 112 -0.32 16.00 10.68
CA ASP A 112 0.97 16.22 10.02
C ASP A 112 1.14 15.27 8.81
N HIS A 113 0.25 15.39 7.84
CA HIS A 113 0.31 14.62 6.61
C HIS A 113 1.55 14.97 5.79
N GLY A 114 2.13 13.97 5.13
CA GLY A 114 3.37 14.08 4.37
C GLY A 114 4.61 13.59 5.13
N THR A 115 4.42 13.06 6.34
CA THR A 115 5.45 12.36 7.13
C THR A 115 5.35 10.83 7.00
N GLY A 116 4.42 10.36 6.16
CA GLY A 116 4.28 8.95 5.77
C GLY A 116 5.09 8.60 4.52
N MET A 117 4.70 7.50 3.86
CA MET A 117 5.35 7.03 2.63
C MET A 117 5.10 7.97 1.45
N ILE A 118 3.88 8.54 1.34
CA ILE A 118 3.57 9.49 0.27
C ILE A 118 4.29 10.80 0.58
N PRO A 119 5.19 11.28 -0.32
CA PRO A 119 5.88 12.55 -0.15
C PRO A 119 4.91 13.71 0.06
N GLY A 120 5.20 14.57 1.03
CA GLY A 120 4.32 15.66 1.42
C GLY A 120 4.02 16.66 0.30
N ASP A 121 4.96 16.89 -0.58
CA ASP A 121 4.85 17.77 -1.77
C ASP A 121 3.99 17.16 -2.89
N LEU A 122 3.71 15.86 -2.83
CA LEU A 122 2.86 15.16 -3.79
C LEU A 122 1.42 14.95 -3.29
N ILE A 123 1.13 15.22 -2.02
CA ILE A 123 -0.24 15.16 -1.48
C ILE A 123 -0.99 16.41 -1.91
N LEU A 124 -1.94 16.26 -2.83
CA LEU A 124 -2.75 17.38 -3.34
C LEU A 124 -3.93 17.68 -2.42
N LYS A 125 -4.60 16.64 -1.92
CA LYS A 125 -5.81 16.75 -1.12
C LYS A 125 -6.11 15.47 -0.37
N THR A 126 -6.70 15.58 0.80
CA THR A 126 -7.33 14.46 1.53
C THR A 126 -8.80 14.75 1.78
N SER A 127 -9.64 13.72 1.79
CA SER A 127 -11.06 13.82 2.15
C SER A 127 -11.28 13.09 3.48
N PRO A 128 -11.97 13.69 4.45
CA PRO A 128 -12.22 13.06 5.74
C PRO A 128 -13.18 11.87 5.61
N LYS A 129 -12.99 10.86 6.44
CA LYS A 129 -13.88 9.71 6.55
C LYS A 129 -14.98 10.01 7.56
N SER A 130 -16.24 9.90 7.13
CA SER A 130 -17.39 10.14 8.00
C SER A 130 -17.39 9.19 9.21
N GLY A 131 -17.64 9.72 10.39
CA GLY A 131 -17.77 8.95 11.62
C GLY A 131 -16.45 8.47 12.25
N ILE A 132 -15.30 8.74 11.62
CA ILE A 132 -13.98 8.38 12.14
C ILE A 132 -13.16 9.64 12.40
N PRO A 133 -12.92 10.03 13.66
CA PRO A 133 -12.07 11.18 13.98
C PRO A 133 -10.68 11.03 13.32
N ASP A 134 -10.19 12.08 12.68
CA ASP A 134 -8.93 12.12 11.93
C ASP A 134 -8.80 11.06 10.83
N GLY A 135 -9.88 10.35 10.51
CA GLY A 135 -9.89 9.36 9.44
C GLY A 135 -9.92 10.01 8.06
N VAL A 136 -9.15 9.45 7.13
CA VAL A 136 -9.12 9.85 5.72
C VAL A 136 -9.80 8.77 4.88
N GLU A 137 -10.68 9.18 4.00
CA GLU A 137 -11.35 8.30 3.05
C GLU A 137 -10.63 8.25 1.71
N MET A 138 -10.20 9.41 1.20
CA MET A 138 -9.50 9.52 -0.08
C MET A 138 -8.26 10.39 0.03
N ILE A 139 -7.20 9.96 -0.65
CA ILE A 139 -5.94 10.68 -0.81
C ILE A 139 -5.76 10.97 -2.31
N HIS A 140 -5.59 12.23 -2.66
CA HIS A 140 -5.28 12.66 -4.02
C HIS A 140 -3.78 12.94 -4.10
N VAL A 141 -3.09 12.24 -4.99
CA VAL A 141 -1.63 12.26 -5.12
C VAL A 141 -1.24 12.72 -6.52
N LYS A 142 -0.30 13.66 -6.61
CA LYS A 142 0.27 14.08 -7.88
C LYS A 142 1.12 12.96 -8.47
N HIS A 143 0.87 12.61 -9.73
CA HIS A 143 1.65 11.61 -10.47
C HIS A 143 2.70 12.30 -11.34
N VAL A 144 3.89 11.69 -11.48
CA VAL A 144 5.01 12.27 -12.26
C VAL A 144 4.69 12.48 -13.74
N SER A 145 3.81 11.66 -14.33
CA SER A 145 3.36 11.84 -15.72
C SER A 145 2.37 12.99 -15.91
N GLY A 146 2.00 13.67 -14.83
CA GLY A 146 0.91 14.64 -14.78
C GLY A 146 -0.41 13.99 -14.36
N GLY A 147 -1.36 14.81 -13.90
CA GLY A 147 -2.64 14.34 -13.39
C GLY A 147 -2.59 13.87 -11.93
N THR A 148 -3.67 13.21 -11.50
CA THR A 148 -3.89 12.89 -10.09
C THR A 148 -4.25 11.42 -9.94
N SER A 149 -3.45 10.69 -9.17
CA SER A 149 -3.80 9.38 -8.64
C SER A 149 -4.70 9.52 -7.41
N ILE A 150 -5.56 8.53 -7.17
CA ILE A 150 -6.48 8.52 -6.03
C ILE A 150 -6.29 7.22 -5.26
N CYS A 151 -6.08 7.31 -3.94
CA CYS A 151 -6.11 6.17 -3.05
C CYS A 151 -7.30 6.28 -2.10
N GLN A 152 -8.18 5.28 -2.13
CA GLN A 152 -9.29 5.14 -1.19
C GLN A 152 -8.85 4.26 -0.01
N ILE A 153 -9.22 4.62 1.22
CA ILE A 153 -8.96 3.84 2.43
C ILE A 153 -10.26 3.24 2.94
N ASN A 154 -10.36 1.92 2.90
CA ASN A 154 -11.48 1.13 3.40
C ASN A 154 -11.09 0.25 4.59
N SER A 155 -12.06 -0.48 5.10
CA SER A 155 -11.85 -1.50 6.14
C SER A 155 -12.83 -2.66 5.94
N TYR A 156 -12.43 -3.86 6.36
CA TYR A 156 -13.22 -5.07 6.12
C TYR A 156 -14.54 -5.06 6.90
N ASP A 157 -14.59 -4.40 8.06
CA ASP A 157 -15.81 -4.23 8.87
C ASP A 157 -16.91 -3.40 8.17
N GLN A 158 -16.60 -2.69 7.09
CA GLN A 158 -17.59 -2.04 6.23
C GLN A 158 -18.35 -3.03 5.33
N GLY A 159 -17.90 -4.28 5.27
CA GLY A 159 -18.49 -5.32 4.44
C GLY A 159 -18.15 -5.18 2.96
N ARG A 160 -18.51 -6.21 2.18
CA ARG A 160 -18.25 -6.32 0.75
C ARG A 160 -18.73 -5.10 -0.06
N GLU A 161 -19.88 -4.54 0.32
CA GLU A 161 -20.51 -3.43 -0.41
C GLU A 161 -19.59 -2.19 -0.52
N ALA A 162 -18.76 -1.93 0.50
CA ALA A 162 -17.81 -0.81 0.49
C ALA A 162 -16.69 -0.97 -0.55
N PHE A 163 -16.52 -2.17 -1.10
CA PHE A 163 -15.51 -2.49 -2.11
C PHE A 163 -16.09 -2.52 -3.52
N GLN A 164 -17.42 -2.39 -3.65
CA GLN A 164 -18.11 -2.38 -4.93
C GLN A 164 -18.00 -1.03 -5.63
N GLY A 165 -18.26 -1.01 -6.93
CA GLY A 165 -18.44 0.20 -7.74
C GLY A 165 -17.25 0.47 -8.65
N THR A 166 -16.28 1.26 -8.22
CA THR A 166 -15.23 1.79 -9.09
C THR A 166 -14.15 0.77 -9.43
N GLU A 167 -13.72 0.72 -10.68
CA GLU A 167 -12.53 -0.03 -11.11
C GLU A 167 -11.28 0.48 -10.38
N GLN A 168 -10.37 -0.44 -10.08
CA GLN A 168 -9.12 -0.15 -9.39
C GLN A 168 -7.93 -0.65 -10.21
N ASP A 169 -6.85 0.12 -10.22
CA ASP A 169 -5.58 -0.30 -10.78
C ASP A 169 -4.75 -1.09 -9.76
N VAL A 170 -4.90 -0.75 -8.49
CA VAL A 170 -4.24 -1.44 -7.37
C VAL A 170 -5.22 -1.64 -6.23
N VAL A 171 -5.29 -2.85 -5.70
CA VAL A 171 -5.96 -3.18 -4.44
C VAL A 171 -4.92 -3.72 -3.47
N TRP A 172 -4.74 -3.05 -2.34
CA TRP A 172 -3.87 -3.49 -1.24
C TRP A 172 -4.71 -3.87 -0.02
N LEU A 173 -4.62 -5.15 0.35
CA LEU A 173 -5.28 -5.73 1.51
C LEU A 173 -4.22 -6.04 2.58
N ASP A 174 -4.24 -5.28 3.69
CA ASP A 174 -3.35 -5.47 4.82
C ASP A 174 -4.06 -6.30 5.90
N GLU A 175 -3.41 -7.36 6.34
CA GLU A 175 -3.94 -8.49 7.10
C GLU A 175 -4.96 -9.32 6.29
N GLU A 176 -5.32 -10.49 6.81
CA GLU A 176 -6.15 -11.47 6.10
C GLU A 176 -7.58 -10.97 5.88
N PRO A 177 -7.98 -10.72 4.63
CA PRO A 177 -9.33 -10.24 4.32
C PRO A 177 -10.38 -11.36 4.45
N PRO A 178 -11.65 -11.02 4.70
CA PRO A 178 -12.75 -11.91 4.39
C PRO A 178 -12.73 -12.30 2.91
N MET A 179 -13.05 -13.57 2.61
CA MET A 179 -12.98 -14.09 1.24
C MET A 179 -13.83 -13.28 0.25
N GLU A 180 -14.99 -12.80 0.70
CA GLU A 180 -15.90 -11.99 -0.12
C GLU A 180 -15.30 -10.60 -0.47
N VAL A 181 -14.51 -10.00 0.42
CA VAL A 181 -13.78 -8.75 0.18
C VAL A 181 -12.64 -8.99 -0.81
N TYR A 182 -11.91 -10.08 -0.63
CA TYR A 182 -10.82 -10.46 -1.53
C TYR A 182 -11.31 -10.70 -2.96
N VAL A 183 -12.38 -11.50 -3.12
CA VAL A 183 -13.00 -11.75 -4.45
C VAL A 183 -13.46 -10.44 -5.08
N GLU A 184 -14.07 -9.54 -4.29
CA GLU A 184 -14.48 -8.23 -4.80
C GLU A 184 -13.26 -7.41 -5.27
N GLY A 185 -12.15 -7.42 -4.51
CA GLY A 185 -10.89 -6.79 -4.91
C GLY A 185 -10.36 -7.31 -6.26
N LEU A 186 -10.36 -8.63 -6.46
CA LEU A 186 -10.01 -9.24 -7.74
C LEU A 186 -10.92 -8.75 -8.88
N MET A 187 -12.22 -8.69 -8.65
CA MET A 187 -13.19 -8.21 -9.66
C MET A 187 -12.92 -6.75 -10.04
N ARG A 188 -12.53 -5.88 -9.09
CA ARG A 188 -12.24 -4.46 -9.36
C ARG A 188 -11.00 -4.25 -10.20
N THR A 189 -10.06 -5.19 -10.22
CA THR A 189 -8.81 -5.09 -10.98
C THR A 189 -8.85 -5.79 -12.33
N MET A 190 -9.89 -6.58 -12.62
CA MET A 190 -9.98 -7.36 -13.87
C MET A 190 -9.97 -6.51 -15.13
N THR A 191 -10.75 -5.43 -15.17
CA THR A 191 -10.90 -4.56 -16.35
C THR A 191 -9.69 -3.68 -16.59
N THR A 192 -8.98 -3.31 -15.53
CA THR A 192 -7.79 -2.48 -15.58
C THR A 192 -6.51 -3.30 -15.79
N ASN A 193 -6.60 -4.63 -15.74
CA ASN A 193 -5.46 -5.53 -15.65
C ASN A 193 -4.54 -5.14 -14.46
N GLY A 194 -5.17 -4.73 -13.36
CA GLY A 194 -4.53 -4.17 -12.18
C GLY A 194 -3.86 -5.20 -11.28
N LEU A 195 -3.41 -4.75 -10.12
CA LEU A 195 -2.67 -5.54 -9.13
C LEU A 195 -3.50 -5.75 -7.87
N VAL A 196 -3.44 -6.95 -7.29
CA VAL A 196 -3.92 -7.25 -5.94
C VAL A 196 -2.73 -7.63 -5.07
N ILE A 197 -2.47 -6.81 -4.06
CA ILE A 197 -1.35 -6.92 -3.14
C ILE A 197 -1.91 -7.32 -1.78
N ASN A 198 -1.47 -8.45 -1.24
CA ASN A 198 -1.84 -8.91 0.09
C ASN A 198 -0.61 -8.90 1.00
N THR A 199 -0.73 -8.32 2.19
CA THR A 199 0.33 -8.31 3.21
C THR A 199 -0.24 -8.80 4.51
N LEU A 200 0.14 -9.99 4.99
CA LEU A 200 -0.49 -10.57 6.18
C LEU A 200 0.43 -11.42 7.04
N THR A 201 0.06 -11.51 8.31
CA THR A 201 0.57 -12.53 9.23
C THR A 201 -0.49 -13.62 9.36
N PRO A 202 -0.17 -14.91 9.10
CA PRO A 202 -1.16 -15.99 9.14
C PRO A 202 -1.51 -16.37 10.59
N LEU A 203 -2.14 -15.43 11.33
CA LEU A 203 -2.49 -15.60 12.74
C LEU A 203 -3.57 -16.66 12.96
N ARG A 204 -4.39 -16.93 11.95
CA ARG A 204 -5.45 -17.95 11.96
C ARG A 204 -4.95 -19.32 11.46
N GLY A 205 -3.64 -19.44 11.20
CA GLY A 205 -3.04 -20.65 10.63
C GLY A 205 -3.26 -20.77 9.11
N LEU A 206 -3.38 -22.02 8.63
CA LEU A 206 -3.56 -22.35 7.23
C LEU A 206 -5.03 -22.25 6.82
N THR A 207 -5.53 -21.03 6.71
CA THR A 207 -6.89 -20.78 6.17
C THR A 207 -6.95 -21.05 4.67
N PRO A 208 -8.13 -21.24 4.07
CA PRO A 208 -8.26 -21.36 2.62
C PRO A 208 -7.62 -20.19 1.86
N PHE A 209 -7.68 -18.98 2.40
CA PHE A 209 -7.01 -17.81 1.83
C PHE A 209 -5.50 -17.97 1.83
N VAL A 210 -4.89 -18.30 2.98
CA VAL A 210 -3.43 -18.50 3.09
C VAL A 210 -2.98 -19.65 2.19
N MET A 211 -3.74 -20.74 2.16
CA MET A 211 -3.42 -21.94 1.35
C MET A 211 -3.40 -21.65 -0.14
N ALA A 212 -4.23 -20.72 -0.64
CA ALA A 212 -4.24 -20.33 -2.05
C ALA A 212 -2.91 -19.74 -2.53
N PHE A 213 -2.08 -19.22 -1.61
CA PHE A 213 -0.77 -18.64 -1.91
C PHE A 213 0.40 -19.57 -1.60
N LEU A 214 0.17 -20.80 -1.15
CA LEU A 214 1.23 -21.77 -0.88
C LEU A 214 1.39 -22.71 -2.09
N PRO A 215 2.59 -22.74 -2.73
CA PRO A 215 2.78 -23.38 -4.04
C PRO A 215 2.58 -24.92 -4.04
N ASP A 216 2.69 -25.58 -2.90
CA ASP A 216 2.63 -27.06 -2.79
C ASP A 216 1.40 -27.57 -2.03
N TYR A 217 0.43 -26.69 -1.75
CA TYR A 217 -0.76 -27.10 -1.04
C TYR A 217 -1.78 -27.72 -1.99
N GLN A 218 -1.92 -29.08 -1.93
CA GLN A 218 -3.06 -29.77 -2.49
C GLN A 218 -4.07 -30.06 -1.36
N PRO A 219 -5.28 -29.50 -1.42
CA PRO A 219 -6.32 -29.85 -0.44
C PRO A 219 -6.61 -31.35 -0.54
N GLN A 220 -6.51 -32.04 0.61
CA GLN A 220 -6.91 -33.45 0.74
C GLN A 220 -8.41 -33.57 0.69
#